data_f2d569808f32453f946695a815b23de6
#
_entry.id   f2d569808f32453f946695a815b23de6
#
_cell.length_a   1.000
_cell.length_b   1.000
_cell.length_c   1.000
_cell.angle_alpha   90.00
_cell.angle_beta   90.00
_cell.angle_gamma   90.00
#
_symmetry.space_group_name_H-M   'P 1'
#
loop_
_entity.id
_entity.type
_entity.pdbx_description
1 polymer ?
#
loop_
_entity_poly.entity_id
_entity_poly.type
_entity_poly.pdbx_seq_one_letter_code
_entity_poly.pdbx_strand_id
1 'polypeptide(L)'
;REVTSQRGYELAPRLTIYPEYVRDAAQWIDPAVQFAVMDRADAEGLGRDDPGAIWPEKVTAADVVLDGAEVVLVGHRSTQWYSGANNKPPILIPGAAKISGELREIFDGVEAGNLPDEQQIVALFRARGREMNAVAEFADELRKRAVGDTVTWVHNRNINYTNVCTFKCKFCGFSKGPLSLNLRGTPYLLTLDDIAQRAAQAWEMGATEVTLQGGIHPDFDGDYYIDVTRAVKDAVPEMHVHGFTALEVTEGAKRLGESLETYLIRLKDAGLASLPGTAAEILDDKIRAILCPDKINTE
;
A
#
# COMPACT_ATOMS: atom_id res chain seq x y z
N ARG A 1 1.75 -12.63 -19.46
CA ARG A 1 1.60 -12.39 -20.92
C ARG A 1 1.22 -13.69 -21.66
N GLU A 2 1.95 -14.76 -21.47
CA GLU A 2 1.70 -16.03 -22.18
C GLU A 2 0.29 -16.59 -21.93
N VAL A 3 -0.15 -16.65 -20.68
CA VAL A 3 -1.49 -17.14 -20.30
C VAL A 3 -2.62 -16.25 -20.83
N THR A 4 -2.43 -14.93 -20.86
CA THR A 4 -3.44 -13.99 -21.37
C THR A 4 -3.52 -14.03 -22.89
N SER A 5 -2.39 -14.14 -23.58
CA SER A 5 -2.33 -14.30 -25.03
C SER A 5 -3.02 -15.60 -25.50
N GLN A 6 -2.81 -16.72 -24.78
CA GLN A 6 -3.48 -17.99 -25.07
C GLN A 6 -5.03 -17.91 -24.92
N ARG A 7 -5.53 -16.98 -24.12
CA ARG A 7 -6.97 -16.75 -23.92
C ARG A 7 -7.54 -15.61 -24.77
N GLY A 8 -6.75 -15.05 -25.69
CA GLY A 8 -7.17 -13.97 -26.57
C GLY A 8 -7.29 -12.59 -25.88
N TYR A 9 -6.65 -12.42 -24.71
CA TYR A 9 -6.59 -11.13 -24.03
C TYR A 9 -5.25 -10.44 -24.29
N GLU A 10 -5.30 -9.16 -24.56
CA GLU A 10 -4.13 -8.31 -24.62
C GLU A 10 -3.86 -7.69 -23.23
N LEU A 11 -2.62 -7.77 -22.76
CA LEU A 11 -2.17 -7.11 -21.55
C LEU A 11 -1.68 -5.71 -21.92
N ALA A 12 -2.50 -4.70 -21.62
CA ALA A 12 -2.08 -3.30 -21.73
C ALA A 12 -1.54 -2.81 -20.38
N PRO A 13 -0.33 -2.21 -20.34
CA PRO A 13 0.14 -1.53 -19.14
C PRO A 13 -0.80 -0.37 -18.82
N ARG A 14 -1.23 -0.27 -17.58
CA ARG A 14 -2.09 0.82 -17.14
C ARG A 14 -1.41 1.62 -16.05
N LEU A 15 -1.35 2.91 -16.20
CA LEU A 15 -1.06 3.81 -15.10
C LEU A 15 -2.20 3.74 -14.08
N THR A 16 -1.88 3.92 -12.81
CA THR A 16 -2.87 4.01 -11.72
C THR A 16 -3.59 5.36 -11.76
N ILE A 17 -4.05 5.74 -12.94
CA ILE A 17 -4.73 7.00 -13.20
C ILE A 17 -5.99 6.74 -14.03
N TYR A 18 -7.05 7.42 -13.68
CA TYR A 18 -8.29 7.32 -14.45
C TYR A 18 -8.23 8.16 -15.72
N PRO A 19 -8.91 7.75 -16.81
CA PRO A 19 -8.93 8.50 -18.06
C PRO A 19 -9.35 9.96 -17.89
N GLU A 20 -10.26 10.25 -16.95
CA GLU A 20 -10.71 11.59 -16.64
C GLU A 20 -9.58 12.48 -16.13
N TYR A 21 -8.64 11.93 -15.37
CA TYR A 21 -7.48 12.67 -14.88
C TYR A 21 -6.50 13.02 -16.00
N VAL A 22 -6.42 12.15 -17.01
CA VAL A 22 -5.58 12.43 -18.19
C VAL A 22 -6.27 13.46 -19.09
N ARG A 23 -7.58 13.36 -19.29
CA ARG A 23 -8.36 14.28 -20.17
C ARG A 23 -8.46 15.68 -19.61
N ASP A 24 -8.51 15.81 -18.28
CA ASP A 24 -8.59 17.11 -17.60
C ASP A 24 -7.47 17.26 -16.56
N ALA A 25 -6.25 17.04 -17.03
CA ALA A 25 -5.07 17.04 -16.20
C ALA A 25 -4.87 18.34 -15.42
N ALA A 26 -5.28 19.47 -15.99
CA ALA A 26 -5.18 20.78 -15.36
C ALA A 26 -6.01 20.90 -14.07
N GLN A 27 -7.10 20.14 -13.98
CA GLN A 27 -7.96 20.13 -12.80
C GLN A 27 -7.47 19.16 -11.72
N TRP A 28 -6.85 18.05 -12.10
CA TRP A 28 -6.63 16.91 -11.20
C TRP A 28 -5.18 16.63 -10.85
N ILE A 29 -4.25 17.11 -11.67
CA ILE A 29 -2.83 16.77 -11.55
C ILE A 29 -2.03 18.04 -11.23
N ASP A 30 -1.18 17.96 -10.22
CA ASP A 30 -0.26 19.06 -9.88
C ASP A 30 0.57 19.46 -11.11
N PRO A 31 0.64 20.77 -11.45
CA PRO A 31 1.38 21.27 -12.59
C PRO A 31 2.82 20.77 -12.68
N ALA A 32 3.49 20.55 -11.54
CA ALA A 32 4.87 20.09 -11.49
C ALA A 32 5.07 18.67 -12.05
N VAL A 33 4.04 17.82 -11.97
CA VAL A 33 4.10 16.42 -12.46
C VAL A 33 3.18 16.15 -13.64
N GLN A 34 2.36 17.12 -14.02
CA GLN A 34 1.36 17.00 -15.08
C GLN A 34 1.96 16.51 -16.40
N PHE A 35 3.05 17.13 -16.83
CA PHE A 35 3.73 16.74 -18.06
C PHE A 35 4.23 15.28 -18.01
N ALA A 36 4.84 14.87 -16.91
CA ALA A 36 5.36 13.51 -16.77
C ALA A 36 4.24 12.45 -16.80
N VAL A 37 3.08 12.77 -16.24
CA VAL A 37 1.91 11.89 -16.26
C VAL A 37 1.31 11.82 -17.66
N MET A 38 1.14 12.97 -18.33
CA MET A 38 0.58 13.06 -19.68
C MET A 38 1.47 12.36 -20.70
N ASP A 39 2.79 12.50 -20.58
CA ASP A 39 3.75 11.85 -21.49
C ASP A 39 3.73 10.31 -21.35
N ARG A 40 3.33 9.78 -20.20
CA ARG A 40 3.29 8.35 -19.92
C ARG A 40 1.94 7.69 -20.09
N ALA A 41 0.91 8.44 -20.43
CA ALA A 41 -0.45 7.95 -20.59
C ALA A 41 -0.98 8.26 -22.00
N ASP A 42 -1.83 7.38 -22.52
CA ASP A 42 -2.71 7.70 -23.63
C ASP A 42 -4.01 8.38 -23.15
N ALA A 43 -4.91 8.70 -24.07
CA ALA A 43 -6.18 9.38 -23.77
C ALA A 43 -7.13 8.53 -22.91
N GLU A 44 -6.93 7.23 -22.87
CA GLU A 44 -7.68 6.25 -22.09
C GLU A 44 -7.06 5.98 -20.72
N GLY A 45 -5.94 6.65 -20.37
CA GLY A 45 -5.22 6.47 -19.12
C GLY A 45 -4.40 5.18 -19.05
N LEU A 46 -4.14 4.56 -20.21
CA LEU A 46 -3.23 3.42 -20.31
C LEU A 46 -1.79 3.90 -20.45
N GLY A 47 -0.84 3.12 -19.92
CA GLY A 47 0.57 3.39 -20.09
C GLY A 47 0.98 3.27 -21.56
N ARG A 48 1.74 4.24 -22.06
CA ARG A 48 2.29 4.23 -23.42
C ARG A 48 3.55 3.39 -23.47
N ASP A 49 3.71 2.59 -24.53
CA ASP A 49 4.93 1.79 -24.78
C ASP A 49 6.07 2.67 -25.33
N ASP A 50 5.73 3.75 -26.03
CA ASP A 50 6.63 4.76 -26.55
C ASP A 50 6.30 6.14 -25.94
N PRO A 51 6.53 6.39 -24.69
CA PRO A 51 6.35 7.73 -24.17
C PRO A 51 7.19 8.65 -25.03
N GLY A 52 6.54 9.66 -25.64
CA GLY A 52 7.13 10.51 -26.66
C GLY A 52 8.56 10.88 -26.34
N ALA A 53 9.42 10.90 -27.30
CA ALA A 53 10.87 11.00 -27.21
C ALA A 53 11.42 12.26 -26.50
N ILE A 54 10.66 12.84 -25.60
CA ILE A 54 10.97 14.08 -24.90
C ILE A 54 11.79 13.86 -23.62
N TRP A 55 11.91 12.61 -23.17
CA TRP A 55 12.98 12.27 -22.23
C TRP A 55 14.20 11.93 -23.08
N PRO A 56 15.12 12.89 -23.29
CA PRO A 56 16.31 12.59 -24.06
C PRO A 56 17.01 11.41 -23.38
N GLU A 57 17.47 10.47 -24.19
CA GLU A 57 18.30 9.35 -23.72
C GLU A 57 19.54 9.81 -22.92
N LYS A 58 19.74 11.11 -22.84
CA LYS A 58 20.87 11.79 -22.21
C LYS A 58 20.44 13.02 -21.41
N VAL A 59 19.52 12.87 -20.46
CA VAL A 59 19.46 13.85 -19.38
C VAL A 59 20.66 13.58 -18.48
N THR A 60 21.66 14.41 -18.58
CA THR A 60 22.81 14.36 -17.67
C THR A 60 22.41 15.01 -16.35
N ALA A 61 23.12 14.68 -15.28
CA ALA A 61 22.90 15.29 -13.95
C ALA A 61 23.05 16.83 -13.97
N ALA A 62 23.69 17.38 -15.01
CA ALA A 62 23.82 18.82 -15.23
C ALA A 62 22.55 19.49 -15.76
N ASP A 63 21.63 18.73 -16.36
CA ASP A 63 20.44 19.26 -17.00
C ASP A 63 19.24 19.37 -16.05
N VAL A 64 19.34 18.83 -14.84
CA VAL A 64 18.27 18.85 -13.84
C VAL A 64 18.77 19.52 -12.56
N VAL A 65 18.52 20.81 -12.43
CA VAL A 65 18.77 21.57 -11.20
C VAL A 65 17.44 21.73 -10.47
N LEU A 66 17.26 21.01 -9.37
CA LEU A 66 16.21 21.27 -8.41
C LEU A 66 16.85 21.93 -7.19
N ASP A 67 16.57 23.22 -7.00
CA ASP A 67 16.96 24.04 -5.83
C ASP A 67 18.43 23.88 -5.36
N GLY A 68 19.37 23.86 -6.32
CA GLY A 68 20.82 23.82 -6.01
C GLY A 68 21.33 22.46 -5.52
N ALA A 69 20.48 21.44 -5.48
CA ALA A 69 20.92 20.08 -5.19
C ALA A 69 21.29 19.35 -6.49
N GLU A 70 22.46 18.72 -6.51
CA GLU A 70 22.89 17.86 -7.60
C GLU A 70 21.94 16.65 -7.69
N VAL A 71 21.05 16.63 -8.67
CA VAL A 71 20.17 15.48 -8.91
C VAL A 71 20.98 14.40 -9.59
N VAL A 72 21.33 13.38 -8.84
CA VAL A 72 21.86 12.14 -9.41
C VAL A 72 20.67 11.38 -9.99
N LEU A 73 20.58 11.29 -11.31
CA LEU A 73 19.64 10.37 -11.95
C LEU A 73 20.03 8.95 -11.56
N VAL A 74 19.27 8.37 -10.64
CA VAL A 74 19.42 6.98 -10.24
C VAL A 74 19.00 6.11 -11.41
N GLY A 75 20.00 5.60 -12.13
CA GLY A 75 19.88 4.64 -13.22
C GLY A 75 18.88 5.07 -14.29
N HIS A 76 19.26 4.89 -15.54
CA HIS A 76 18.28 5.01 -16.63
C HIS A 76 17.09 4.09 -16.28
N ARG A 77 15.93 4.68 -16.02
CA ARG A 77 14.70 3.94 -16.28
C ARG A 77 14.76 3.67 -17.77
N SER A 78 15.29 2.51 -18.16
CA SER A 78 15.13 2.13 -19.55
C SER A 78 13.62 2.16 -19.78
N THR A 79 13.20 2.67 -20.92
CA THR A 79 11.82 2.65 -21.38
C THR A 79 11.21 1.24 -21.33
N GLN A 80 12.03 0.24 -21.09
CA GLN A 80 11.69 -1.18 -20.99
C GLN A 80 11.50 -1.70 -19.56
N TRP A 81 11.82 -0.93 -18.52
CA TRP A 81 11.59 -1.36 -17.15
C TRP A 81 10.22 -0.90 -16.65
N TYR A 82 9.40 -1.84 -16.22
CA TYR A 82 8.15 -1.63 -15.49
C TYR A 82 7.98 -2.77 -14.48
N SER A 83 7.14 -2.56 -13.48
CA SER A 83 6.86 -3.60 -12.48
C SER A 83 6.38 -4.89 -13.15
N GLY A 84 7.10 -6.00 -12.90
CA GLY A 84 6.85 -7.30 -13.55
C GLY A 84 7.57 -7.48 -14.90
N ALA A 85 8.41 -6.56 -15.35
CA ALA A 85 9.29 -6.77 -16.48
C ALA A 85 10.38 -7.79 -16.13
N ASN A 86 10.81 -8.58 -17.13
CA ASN A 86 11.93 -9.50 -16.97
C ASN A 86 13.30 -8.81 -16.88
N ASN A 87 13.33 -7.49 -16.99
CA ASN A 87 14.53 -6.70 -16.89
C ASN A 87 14.87 -6.45 -15.41
N LYS A 88 16.14 -6.46 -15.08
CA LYS A 88 16.57 -6.09 -13.75
C LYS A 88 16.15 -4.64 -13.45
N PRO A 89 15.67 -4.34 -12.22
CA PRO A 89 15.43 -2.97 -11.82
C PRO A 89 16.73 -2.16 -11.94
N PRO A 90 16.65 -0.84 -12.12
CA PRO A 90 17.83 0.01 -12.11
C PRO A 90 18.60 -0.24 -10.82
N ILE A 91 19.87 -0.56 -10.95
CA ILE A 91 20.76 -0.73 -9.80
C ILE A 91 20.97 0.64 -9.20
N LEU A 92 20.74 0.78 -7.91
CA LEU A 92 21.26 1.90 -7.14
C LEU A 92 22.78 1.86 -7.31
N ILE A 93 23.35 2.89 -7.94
CA ILE A 93 24.80 2.94 -8.14
C ILE A 93 25.41 3.28 -6.78
N PRO A 94 26.12 2.34 -6.13
CA PRO A 94 26.85 2.65 -4.90
C PRO A 94 27.91 3.69 -5.26
N GLY A 95 27.72 4.89 -4.83
CA GLY A 95 28.77 5.91 -4.87
C GLY A 95 29.16 6.18 -3.43
N ALA A 96 30.46 6.21 -3.14
CA ALA A 96 30.92 6.74 -1.85
C ALA A 96 30.43 8.19 -1.75
N ALA A 97 29.18 8.34 -1.32
CA ALA A 97 28.54 9.63 -1.23
C ALA A 97 29.20 10.43 -0.11
N LYS A 98 29.58 11.65 -0.38
CA LYS A 98 29.77 12.61 0.69
C LYS A 98 28.38 12.89 1.27
N ILE A 99 28.05 12.20 2.34
CA ILE A 99 26.87 12.49 3.16
C ILE A 99 27.16 13.70 4.04
N SER A 100 26.13 14.46 4.40
CA SER A 100 26.22 15.55 5.37
C SER A 100 26.74 15.07 6.71
N GLY A 101 27.28 15.98 7.51
CA GLY A 101 27.70 15.67 8.90
C GLY A 101 26.52 15.15 9.71
N GLU A 102 25.35 15.75 9.52
CA GLU A 102 24.11 15.36 10.20
C GLU A 102 23.72 13.90 9.94
N LEU A 103 23.70 13.46 8.69
CA LEU A 103 23.38 12.06 8.37
C LEU A 103 24.46 11.09 8.90
N ARG A 104 25.71 11.51 8.93
CA ARG A 104 26.78 10.69 9.49
C ARG A 104 26.60 10.48 10.99
N GLU A 105 26.30 11.55 11.73
CA GLU A 105 26.02 11.48 13.16
C GLU A 105 24.83 10.57 13.46
N ILE A 106 23.79 10.61 12.62
CA ILE A 106 22.64 9.69 12.74
C ILE A 106 23.07 8.25 12.53
N PHE A 107 23.85 7.97 11.47
CA PHE A 107 24.32 6.60 11.19
C PHE A 107 25.22 6.08 12.30
N ASP A 108 26.15 6.89 12.77
CA ASP A 108 27.05 6.52 13.89
C ASP A 108 26.25 6.27 15.18
N GLY A 109 25.22 7.06 15.43
CA GLY A 109 24.30 6.86 16.55
C GLY A 109 23.55 5.53 16.48
N VAL A 110 23.00 5.20 15.30
CA VAL A 110 22.31 3.93 15.08
C VAL A 110 23.27 2.73 15.19
N GLU A 111 24.48 2.85 14.65
CA GLU A 111 25.54 1.83 14.82
C GLU A 111 25.90 1.61 16.30
N ALA A 112 25.85 2.66 17.11
CA ALA A 112 26.05 2.59 18.56
C ALA A 112 24.84 2.02 19.32
N GLY A 113 23.73 1.69 18.61
CA GLY A 113 22.53 1.12 19.20
C GLY A 113 21.49 2.16 19.66
N ASN A 114 21.67 3.43 19.32
CA ASN A 114 20.70 4.48 19.64
C ASN A 114 19.57 4.51 18.60
N LEU A 115 18.34 4.70 19.03
CA LEU A 115 17.22 4.96 18.13
C LEU A 115 17.23 6.42 17.69
N PRO A 116 17.00 6.71 16.41
CA PRO A 116 16.85 8.08 15.93
C PRO A 116 15.70 8.80 16.64
N ASP A 117 15.90 10.03 17.03
CA ASP A 117 14.83 10.91 17.51
C ASP A 117 14.00 11.48 16.36
N GLU A 118 12.94 12.22 16.68
CA GLU A 118 12.03 12.79 15.69
C GLU A 118 12.73 13.72 14.69
N GLN A 119 13.68 14.54 15.15
CA GLN A 119 14.39 15.47 14.27
C GLN A 119 15.34 14.72 13.33
N GLN A 120 15.98 13.69 13.81
CA GLN A 120 16.84 12.79 13.03
C GLN A 120 16.01 12.01 11.99
N ILE A 121 14.82 11.53 12.35
CA ILE A 121 13.91 10.90 11.40
C ILE A 121 13.51 11.90 10.31
N VAL A 122 13.17 13.13 10.65
CA VAL A 122 12.86 14.17 9.68
C VAL A 122 14.05 14.46 8.75
N ALA A 123 15.29 14.46 9.29
CA ALA A 123 16.50 14.65 8.49
C ALA A 123 16.68 13.49 7.47
N LEU A 124 16.46 12.24 7.90
CA LEU A 124 16.48 11.07 7.00
C LEU A 124 15.45 11.21 5.87
N PHE A 125 14.24 11.66 6.17
CA PHE A 125 13.20 11.89 5.16
C PHE A 125 13.49 13.09 4.23
N ARG A 126 14.34 14.02 4.65
CA ARG A 126 14.79 15.15 3.82
C ARG A 126 15.93 14.79 2.88
N ALA A 127 16.59 13.67 3.08
CA ALA A 127 17.68 13.23 2.22
C ALA A 127 17.28 13.17 0.74
N ARG A 128 18.12 13.67 -0.16
CA ARG A 128 17.89 13.68 -1.60
C ARG A 128 19.14 13.24 -2.34
N GLY A 129 18.96 12.79 -3.59
CA GLY A 129 20.06 12.40 -4.46
C GLY A 129 20.95 11.32 -3.81
N ARG A 130 22.26 11.60 -3.70
CA ARG A 130 23.23 10.65 -3.13
C ARG A 130 22.99 10.34 -1.65
N GLU A 131 22.51 11.31 -0.89
CA GLU A 131 22.18 11.08 0.52
C GLU A 131 21.02 10.11 0.71
N MET A 132 20.01 10.18 -0.16
CA MET A 132 18.91 9.20 -0.17
C MET A 132 19.45 7.77 -0.44
N ASN A 133 20.39 7.65 -1.39
CA ASN A 133 21.03 6.36 -1.66
C ASN A 133 21.82 5.86 -0.45
N ALA A 134 22.56 6.75 0.21
CA ALA A 134 23.32 6.39 1.42
C ALA A 134 22.39 5.93 2.56
N VAL A 135 21.23 6.58 2.74
CA VAL A 135 20.21 6.14 3.72
C VAL A 135 19.69 4.75 3.35
N ALA A 136 19.40 4.51 2.07
CA ALA A 136 18.89 3.21 1.60
C ALA A 136 19.95 2.10 1.79
N GLU A 137 21.21 2.36 1.43
CA GLU A 137 22.32 1.43 1.61
C GLU A 137 22.56 1.11 3.09
N PHE A 138 22.54 2.13 3.94
CA PHE A 138 22.68 1.95 5.39
C PHE A 138 21.54 1.12 5.98
N ALA A 139 20.28 1.41 5.58
CA ALA A 139 19.13 0.64 6.00
C ALA A 139 19.19 -0.83 5.53
N ASP A 140 19.68 -1.08 4.30
CA ASP A 140 19.85 -2.44 3.79
C ASP A 140 20.96 -3.20 4.55
N GLU A 141 22.03 -2.54 4.91
CA GLU A 141 23.08 -3.16 5.73
C GLU A 141 22.56 -3.53 7.13
N LEU A 142 21.75 -2.67 7.75
CA LEU A 142 21.08 -2.98 9.02
C LEU A 142 20.14 -4.18 8.87
N ARG A 143 19.34 -4.21 7.81
CA ARG A 143 18.47 -5.34 7.48
C ARG A 143 19.30 -6.62 7.35
N LYS A 144 20.40 -6.55 6.59
CA LYS A 144 21.26 -7.72 6.34
C LYS A 144 21.86 -8.27 7.63
N ARG A 145 22.28 -7.40 8.55
CA ARG A 145 22.78 -7.81 9.87
C ARG A 145 21.68 -8.46 10.72
N ALA A 146 20.45 -7.94 10.64
CA ALA A 146 19.35 -8.43 11.45
C ALA A 146 18.75 -9.77 10.94
N VAL A 147 18.57 -9.93 9.62
CA VAL A 147 17.83 -11.07 9.04
C VAL A 147 18.56 -11.80 7.91
N GLY A 148 19.76 -11.37 7.57
CA GLY A 148 20.53 -11.94 6.45
C GLY A 148 19.90 -11.66 5.10
N ASP A 149 20.22 -12.48 4.10
CA ASP A 149 19.70 -12.35 2.73
C ASP A 149 18.48 -13.23 2.45
N THR A 150 17.89 -13.80 3.50
CA THR A 150 16.67 -14.58 3.39
C THR A 150 15.48 -13.67 3.13
N VAL A 151 14.77 -13.90 2.04
CA VAL A 151 13.51 -13.24 1.72
C VAL A 151 12.36 -14.17 2.08
N THR A 152 11.50 -13.73 2.98
CA THR A 152 10.25 -14.43 3.29
C THR A 152 9.11 -13.85 2.47
N TRP A 153 8.17 -14.70 2.11
CA TRP A 153 6.96 -14.29 1.40
C TRP A 153 5.76 -15.08 1.91
N VAL A 154 4.59 -14.50 1.77
CA VAL A 154 3.32 -15.12 2.15
C VAL A 154 2.46 -15.24 0.91
N HIS A 155 1.96 -16.44 0.62
CA HIS A 155 0.92 -16.64 -0.37
C HIS A 155 -0.43 -16.37 0.29
N ASN A 156 -1.00 -15.24 -0.04
CA ASN A 156 -2.17 -14.68 0.62
C ASN A 156 -3.30 -14.48 -0.40
N ARG A 157 -4.54 -14.60 0.07
CA ARG A 157 -5.73 -14.20 -0.67
C ARG A 157 -6.49 -13.13 0.10
N ASN A 158 -6.65 -11.95 -0.51
CA ASN A 158 -7.53 -10.92 0.03
C ASN A 158 -9.01 -11.28 -0.22
N ILE A 159 -9.81 -11.28 0.83
CA ILE A 159 -11.26 -11.48 0.79
C ILE A 159 -11.94 -10.26 1.40
N ASN A 160 -12.41 -9.36 0.54
CA ASN A 160 -13.24 -8.25 0.98
C ASN A 160 -14.69 -8.74 1.06
N TYR A 161 -15.22 -8.91 2.25
CA TYR A 161 -16.53 -9.52 2.46
C TYR A 161 -17.69 -8.57 2.14
N THR A 162 -17.48 -7.26 2.20
CA THR A 162 -18.47 -6.26 1.77
C THR A 162 -17.80 -4.94 1.39
N ASN A 163 -18.39 -4.21 0.45
CA ASN A 163 -18.03 -2.83 0.15
C ASN A 163 -19.05 -1.81 0.72
N VAL A 164 -20.08 -2.28 1.40
CA VAL A 164 -21.05 -1.40 2.08
C VAL A 164 -20.41 -0.84 3.33
N CYS A 165 -20.40 0.51 3.46
CA CYS A 165 -19.73 1.18 4.56
C CYS A 165 -20.50 2.43 4.99
N THR A 166 -20.67 2.61 6.29
CA THR A 166 -21.33 3.79 6.87
C THR A 166 -20.36 4.97 7.03
N PHE A 167 -19.06 4.74 6.96
CA PHE A 167 -18.03 5.76 7.15
C PHE A 167 -17.82 6.62 5.89
N LYS A 168 -17.47 7.88 6.11
CA LYS A 168 -17.40 8.92 5.07
C LYS A 168 -15.97 9.25 4.66
N CYS A 169 -15.12 8.23 4.49
CA CYS A 169 -13.73 8.43 4.08
C CYS A 169 -13.67 8.98 2.65
N LYS A 170 -13.23 10.21 2.48
CA LYS A 170 -13.21 10.91 1.19
C LYS A 170 -12.22 10.33 0.18
N PHE A 171 -11.22 9.59 0.64
CA PHE A 171 -10.22 8.92 -0.22
C PHE A 171 -10.60 7.49 -0.61
N CYS A 172 -11.64 6.91 0.00
CA CYS A 172 -12.00 5.51 -0.20
C CYS A 172 -12.83 5.32 -1.47
N GLY A 173 -12.19 4.88 -2.56
CA GLY A 173 -12.89 4.49 -3.80
C GLY A 173 -13.60 3.14 -3.74
N PHE A 174 -13.39 2.36 -2.66
CA PHE A 174 -13.99 1.03 -2.47
C PHE A 174 -15.38 1.10 -1.85
N SER A 175 -15.58 2.00 -0.91
CA SER A 175 -16.80 2.13 -0.12
C SER A 175 -18.04 2.41 -0.96
N LYS A 176 -19.17 1.77 -0.61
CA LYS A 176 -20.51 2.06 -1.06
C LYS A 176 -21.33 2.54 0.14
N GLY A 177 -21.44 3.83 0.27
CA GLY A 177 -22.20 4.50 1.32
C GLY A 177 -22.88 5.76 0.76
N PRO A 178 -23.52 6.57 1.62
CA PRO A 178 -24.28 7.74 1.18
C PRO A 178 -23.46 8.78 0.38
N LEU A 179 -22.14 8.80 0.57
CA LEU A 179 -21.22 9.71 -0.13
C LEU A 179 -20.30 9.00 -1.12
N SER A 180 -20.54 7.71 -1.42
CA SER A 180 -19.68 6.98 -2.35
C SER A 180 -19.93 7.45 -3.77
N LEU A 181 -18.85 7.56 -4.53
CA LEU A 181 -18.89 7.95 -5.94
C LEU A 181 -19.30 6.79 -6.87
N ASN A 182 -19.67 5.63 -6.33
CA ASN A 182 -19.99 4.41 -7.09
C ASN A 182 -18.94 4.01 -8.14
N LEU A 183 -17.68 4.33 -7.89
CA LEU A 183 -16.58 4.17 -8.83
C LEU A 183 -16.22 2.71 -9.13
N ARG A 184 -16.60 1.76 -8.27
CA ARG A 184 -16.21 0.35 -8.38
C ARG A 184 -17.37 -0.59 -8.10
N GLY A 185 -18.17 -0.88 -9.13
CA GLY A 185 -19.19 -1.90 -9.08
C GLY A 185 -20.38 -1.59 -8.15
N THR A 186 -21.28 -2.56 -8.01
CA THR A 186 -22.47 -2.50 -7.17
C THR A 186 -22.14 -2.83 -5.70
N PRO A 187 -23.00 -2.42 -4.74
CA PRO A 187 -22.91 -2.92 -3.37
C PRO A 187 -23.03 -4.45 -3.34
N TYR A 188 -22.24 -5.07 -2.48
CA TYR A 188 -22.30 -6.52 -2.25
C TYR A 188 -22.02 -6.88 -0.78
N LEU A 189 -22.48 -8.05 -0.41
CA LEU A 189 -22.21 -8.70 0.85
C LEU A 189 -22.00 -10.20 0.57
N LEU A 190 -20.84 -10.75 0.97
CA LEU A 190 -20.57 -12.18 0.90
C LEU A 190 -21.26 -12.89 2.07
N THR A 191 -21.79 -14.06 1.82
CA THR A 191 -22.23 -14.96 2.88
C THR A 191 -21.04 -15.59 3.59
N LEU A 192 -21.23 -16.15 4.79
CA LEU A 192 -20.19 -16.91 5.49
C LEU A 192 -19.72 -18.11 4.66
N ASP A 193 -20.63 -18.77 3.93
CA ASP A 193 -20.32 -19.87 3.03
C ASP A 193 -19.43 -19.40 1.85
N ASP A 194 -19.72 -18.24 1.26
CA ASP A 194 -18.86 -17.65 0.21
C ASP A 194 -17.43 -17.37 0.72
N ILE A 195 -17.33 -16.89 1.95
CA ILE A 195 -16.03 -16.60 2.60
C ILE A 195 -15.27 -17.90 2.86
N ALA A 196 -15.94 -18.89 3.46
CA ALA A 196 -15.40 -20.22 3.72
C ALA A 196 -14.92 -20.90 2.42
N GLN A 197 -15.73 -20.88 1.37
CA GLN A 197 -15.38 -21.43 0.07
C GLN A 197 -14.16 -20.75 -0.55
N ARG A 198 -14.08 -19.43 -0.45
CA ARG A 198 -12.92 -18.66 -0.96
C ARG A 198 -11.64 -18.98 -0.19
N ALA A 199 -11.73 -19.20 1.12
CA ALA A 199 -10.61 -19.62 1.94
C ALA A 199 -10.15 -21.03 1.56
N ALA A 200 -11.08 -21.99 1.39
CA ALA A 200 -10.76 -23.34 0.95
C ALA A 200 -10.10 -23.35 -0.45
N GLN A 201 -10.64 -22.61 -1.40
CA GLN A 201 -10.03 -22.47 -2.74
C GLN A 201 -8.62 -21.86 -2.67
N ALA A 202 -8.40 -20.88 -1.78
CA ALA A 202 -7.08 -20.28 -1.61
C ALA A 202 -6.08 -21.32 -1.08
N TRP A 203 -6.50 -22.13 -0.11
CA TRP A 203 -5.69 -23.20 0.45
C TRP A 203 -5.30 -24.26 -0.60
N GLU A 204 -6.25 -24.69 -1.41
CA GLU A 204 -5.99 -25.61 -2.53
C GLU A 204 -4.99 -25.04 -3.55
N MET A 205 -4.93 -23.73 -3.70
CA MET A 205 -3.95 -23.02 -4.53
C MET A 205 -2.61 -22.78 -3.82
N GLY A 206 -2.45 -23.24 -2.58
CA GLY A 206 -1.22 -23.11 -1.80
C GLY A 206 -1.12 -21.83 -0.98
N ALA A 207 -2.21 -21.06 -0.83
CA ALA A 207 -2.21 -19.91 0.06
C ALA A 207 -2.24 -20.40 1.52
N THR A 208 -1.43 -19.78 2.36
CA THR A 208 -1.35 -20.07 3.81
C THR A 208 -2.03 -19.01 4.66
N GLU A 209 -2.45 -17.91 4.04
CA GLU A 209 -3.08 -16.78 4.71
C GLU A 209 -4.26 -16.26 3.89
N VAL A 210 -5.29 -15.80 4.59
CA VAL A 210 -6.32 -14.93 4.02
C VAL A 210 -6.29 -13.58 4.72
N THR A 211 -6.41 -12.50 3.94
CA THR A 211 -6.61 -11.15 4.49
C THR A 211 -8.08 -10.80 4.40
N LEU A 212 -8.69 -10.51 5.54
CA LEU A 212 -10.10 -10.17 5.67
C LEU A 212 -10.28 -8.70 6.00
N GLN A 213 -10.94 -7.97 5.13
CA GLN A 213 -11.30 -6.57 5.30
C GLN A 213 -12.63 -6.27 4.63
N GLY A 214 -13.33 -5.25 5.12
CA GLY A 214 -14.56 -4.81 4.50
C GLY A 214 -14.97 -3.39 4.89
N GLY A 215 -16.11 -2.96 4.38
CA GLY A 215 -16.77 -1.77 4.85
C GLY A 215 -17.40 -2.00 6.22
N ILE A 216 -17.60 -0.93 6.99
CA ILE A 216 -18.37 -0.98 8.23
C ILE A 216 -19.85 -1.01 7.87
N HIS A 217 -20.40 -2.21 7.77
CA HIS A 217 -21.79 -2.42 7.40
C HIS A 217 -22.74 -1.95 8.54
N PRO A 218 -23.88 -1.33 8.25
CA PRO A 218 -24.79 -0.84 9.29
C PRO A 218 -25.34 -1.94 10.20
N ASP A 219 -25.55 -3.13 9.67
CA ASP A 219 -26.16 -4.24 10.39
C ASP A 219 -25.18 -5.18 11.09
N PHE A 220 -23.84 -4.94 10.96
CA PHE A 220 -22.85 -5.77 11.63
C PHE A 220 -22.60 -5.27 13.06
N ASP A 221 -22.57 -6.20 13.97
CA ASP A 221 -21.97 -6.05 15.28
C ASP A 221 -20.63 -6.80 15.36
N GLY A 222 -20.06 -6.91 16.55
CA GLY A 222 -18.79 -7.60 16.70
C GLY A 222 -18.87 -9.11 16.53
N ASP A 223 -20.03 -9.72 16.70
CA ASP A 223 -20.22 -11.17 16.53
C ASP A 223 -20.06 -11.57 15.05
N TYR A 224 -20.42 -10.69 14.10
CA TYR A 224 -20.19 -10.93 12.70
C TYR A 224 -18.71 -11.23 12.38
N TYR A 225 -17.77 -10.47 12.92
CA TYR A 225 -16.33 -10.68 12.67
C TYR A 225 -15.82 -11.98 13.31
N ILE A 226 -16.40 -12.36 14.43
CA ILE A 226 -16.13 -13.66 15.07
C ILE A 226 -16.63 -14.79 14.19
N ASP A 227 -17.83 -14.68 13.63
CA ASP A 227 -18.42 -15.70 12.77
C ASP A 227 -17.68 -15.82 11.44
N VAL A 228 -17.25 -14.71 10.84
CA VAL A 228 -16.36 -14.71 9.66
C VAL A 228 -15.05 -15.45 9.94
N THR A 229 -14.43 -15.18 11.10
CA THR A 229 -13.21 -15.85 11.52
C THR A 229 -13.41 -17.35 11.67
N ARG A 230 -14.48 -17.75 12.38
CA ARG A 230 -14.85 -19.16 12.55
C ARG A 230 -15.13 -19.85 11.23
N ALA A 231 -15.89 -19.23 10.33
CA ALA A 231 -16.18 -19.80 9.02
C ALA A 231 -14.91 -20.15 8.23
N VAL A 232 -13.88 -19.31 8.29
CA VAL A 232 -12.58 -19.61 7.69
C VAL A 232 -11.88 -20.75 8.41
N LYS A 233 -11.85 -20.73 9.76
CA LYS A 233 -11.13 -21.76 10.54
C LYS A 233 -11.83 -23.11 10.49
N ASP A 234 -13.16 -23.15 10.39
CA ASP A 234 -13.93 -24.40 10.23
C ASP A 234 -13.69 -25.02 8.84
N ALA A 235 -13.55 -24.18 7.79
CA ALA A 235 -13.24 -24.64 6.44
C ALA A 235 -11.77 -25.06 6.29
N VAL A 236 -10.84 -24.33 6.89
CA VAL A 236 -9.39 -24.57 6.80
C VAL A 236 -8.74 -24.26 8.16
N PRO A 237 -8.64 -25.25 9.06
CA PRO A 237 -8.10 -25.03 10.41
C PRO A 237 -6.67 -24.43 10.44
N GLU A 238 -5.84 -24.74 9.46
CA GLU A 238 -4.44 -24.29 9.37
C GLU A 238 -4.31 -22.88 8.78
N MET A 239 -5.38 -22.33 8.16
CA MET A 239 -5.32 -21.02 7.53
C MET A 239 -4.97 -19.93 8.55
N HIS A 240 -3.94 -19.14 8.27
CA HIS A 240 -3.67 -17.91 9.01
C HIS A 240 -4.72 -16.86 8.66
N VAL A 241 -5.46 -16.40 9.66
CA VAL A 241 -6.46 -15.34 9.49
C VAL A 241 -5.83 -14.01 9.86
N HIS A 242 -5.53 -13.22 8.83
CA HIS A 242 -5.07 -11.84 8.93
C HIS A 242 -6.27 -10.91 8.69
N GLY A 243 -6.94 -10.52 9.69
CA GLY A 243 -8.20 -9.73 9.62
C GLY A 243 -8.25 -8.81 10.81
N PHE A 244 -8.95 -8.03 10.68
CA PHE A 244 -9.78 -6.89 10.46
C PHE A 244 -8.99 -5.61 10.75
N THR A 245 -9.41 -4.47 10.25
CA THR A 245 -8.76 -3.20 10.56
C THR A 245 -9.03 -2.80 12.03
N ALA A 246 -8.18 -1.93 12.57
CA ALA A 246 -8.42 -1.36 13.91
C ALA A 246 -9.83 -0.73 14.02
N LEU A 247 -10.32 -0.13 12.92
CA LEU A 247 -11.65 0.46 12.86
C LEU A 247 -12.77 -0.60 12.98
N GLU A 248 -12.66 -1.71 12.24
CA GLU A 248 -13.63 -2.82 12.31
C GLU A 248 -13.69 -3.42 13.71
N VAL A 249 -12.53 -3.64 14.32
CA VAL A 249 -12.42 -4.18 15.69
C VAL A 249 -13.01 -3.21 16.71
N THR A 250 -12.69 -1.93 16.61
CA THR A 250 -13.19 -0.91 17.53
C THR A 250 -14.72 -0.76 17.42
N GLU A 251 -15.25 -0.69 16.19
CA GLU A 251 -16.70 -0.61 15.98
C GLU A 251 -17.42 -1.89 16.39
N GLY A 252 -16.82 -3.05 16.18
CA GLY A 252 -17.36 -4.33 16.63
C GLY A 252 -17.49 -4.39 18.16
N ALA A 253 -16.44 -4.07 18.90
CA ALA A 253 -16.44 -4.00 20.35
C ALA A 253 -17.48 -3.00 20.87
N LYS A 254 -17.50 -1.80 20.28
CA LYS A 254 -18.43 -0.74 20.66
C LYS A 254 -19.90 -1.13 20.47
N ARG A 255 -20.25 -1.79 19.38
CA ARG A 255 -21.63 -2.21 19.08
C ARG A 255 -22.11 -3.34 19.99
N LEU A 256 -21.19 -4.18 20.50
CA LEU A 256 -21.47 -5.18 21.52
C LEU A 256 -21.49 -4.61 22.95
N GLY A 257 -20.99 -3.38 23.15
CA GLY A 257 -20.82 -2.80 24.49
C GLY A 257 -19.71 -3.50 25.29
N GLU A 258 -18.75 -4.13 24.62
CA GLU A 258 -17.61 -4.80 25.22
C GLU A 258 -16.37 -3.90 25.27
N SER A 259 -15.45 -4.19 26.22
CA SER A 259 -14.13 -3.59 26.18
C SER A 259 -13.34 -4.13 24.99
N LEU A 260 -12.44 -3.30 24.44
CA LEU A 260 -11.58 -3.71 23.32
C LEU A 260 -10.73 -4.95 23.67
N GLU A 261 -10.23 -5.03 24.90
CA GLU A 261 -9.47 -6.17 25.42
C GLU A 261 -10.29 -7.46 25.41
N THR A 262 -11.50 -7.43 25.96
CA THR A 262 -12.40 -8.59 25.98
C THR A 262 -12.73 -9.06 24.57
N TYR A 263 -13.03 -8.11 23.68
CA TYR A 263 -13.38 -8.41 22.31
C TYR A 263 -12.21 -9.00 21.51
N LEU A 264 -10.99 -8.47 21.69
CA LEU A 264 -9.77 -9.02 21.05
C LEU A 264 -9.48 -10.45 21.54
N ILE A 265 -9.73 -10.76 22.81
CA ILE A 265 -9.60 -12.13 23.31
C ILE A 265 -10.59 -13.05 22.59
N ARG A 266 -11.85 -12.66 22.43
CA ARG A 266 -12.87 -13.44 21.71
C ARG A 266 -12.50 -13.65 20.24
N LEU A 267 -11.99 -12.64 19.56
CA LEU A 267 -11.51 -12.75 18.18
C LEU A 267 -10.32 -13.72 18.08
N LYS A 268 -9.37 -13.64 19.01
CA LYS A 268 -8.24 -14.57 19.10
C LYS A 268 -8.71 -16.01 19.33
N ASP A 269 -9.65 -16.21 20.25
CA ASP A 269 -10.22 -17.53 20.55
C ASP A 269 -11.02 -18.11 19.36
N ALA A 270 -11.59 -17.26 18.53
CA ALA A 270 -12.21 -17.65 17.26
C ALA A 270 -11.17 -18.03 16.17
N GLY A 271 -9.89 -17.70 16.37
CA GLY A 271 -8.80 -18.04 15.46
C GLY A 271 -8.21 -16.88 14.69
N LEU A 272 -8.52 -15.63 15.04
CA LEU A 272 -7.84 -14.45 14.49
C LEU A 272 -6.37 -14.49 14.90
N ALA A 273 -5.45 -14.41 13.92
CA ALA A 273 -4.02 -14.56 14.17
C ALA A 273 -3.28 -13.23 14.16
N SER A 274 -3.66 -12.30 13.30
CA SER A 274 -3.05 -10.98 13.21
C SER A 274 -4.01 -9.93 12.64
N LEU A 275 -3.69 -8.66 12.85
CA LEU A 275 -4.47 -7.51 12.43
C LEU A 275 -3.67 -6.70 11.39
N PRO A 276 -4.27 -6.29 10.26
CA PRO A 276 -3.64 -5.36 9.33
C PRO A 276 -3.58 -3.95 9.92
N GLY A 277 -2.53 -3.21 9.57
CA GLY A 277 -2.36 -1.81 9.99
C GLY A 277 -3.19 -0.80 9.19
N THR A 278 -4.16 -1.26 8.41
CA THR A 278 -5.01 -0.41 7.56
C THR A 278 -5.86 0.54 8.41
N ALA A 279 -6.19 1.69 7.86
CA ALA A 279 -6.98 2.77 8.46
C ALA A 279 -6.18 3.78 9.32
N ALA A 280 -4.85 3.64 9.36
CA ALA A 280 -3.95 4.61 10.00
C ALA A 280 -3.27 5.57 9.00
N GLU A 281 -3.84 5.76 7.82
CA GLU A 281 -3.22 6.38 6.63
C GLU A 281 -2.53 7.72 6.91
N ILE A 282 -3.10 8.53 7.80
CA ILE A 282 -2.54 9.82 8.25
C ILE A 282 -2.71 9.93 9.76
N LEU A 283 -1.62 10.20 10.46
CA LEU A 283 -1.59 10.37 11.92
C LEU A 283 -1.56 11.85 12.32
N ASP A 284 -2.45 12.64 11.72
CA ASP A 284 -2.70 14.05 12.06
C ASP A 284 -4.21 14.26 12.15
N ASP A 285 -4.72 14.57 13.34
CA ASP A 285 -6.15 14.65 13.60
C ASP A 285 -6.85 15.79 12.87
N LYS A 286 -6.16 16.88 12.56
CA LYS A 286 -6.73 17.98 11.77
C LYS A 286 -6.97 17.56 10.34
N ILE A 287 -6.03 16.80 9.76
CA ILE A 287 -6.17 16.24 8.42
C ILE A 287 -7.19 15.10 8.42
N ARG A 288 -7.18 14.24 9.46
CA ARG A 288 -8.17 13.16 9.63
C ARG A 288 -9.59 13.69 9.69
N ALA A 289 -9.84 14.77 10.40
CA ALA A 289 -11.15 15.41 10.49
C ALA A 289 -11.68 15.87 9.11
N ILE A 290 -10.80 16.13 8.16
CA ILE A 290 -11.18 16.49 6.79
C ILE A 290 -11.39 15.24 5.91
N LEU A 291 -10.45 14.29 5.98
CA LEU A 291 -10.42 13.13 5.09
C LEU A 291 -11.30 11.95 5.53
N CYS A 292 -11.37 11.73 6.84
CA CYS A 292 -12.09 10.61 7.45
C CYS A 292 -12.68 11.00 8.82
N PRO A 293 -13.65 11.94 8.83
CA PRO A 293 -14.15 12.58 10.05
C PRO A 293 -14.79 11.61 11.05
N ASP A 294 -15.22 10.45 10.58
CA ASP A 294 -15.94 9.46 11.38
C ASP A 294 -15.00 8.39 11.97
N LYS A 295 -13.71 8.38 11.56
CA LYS A 295 -12.73 7.42 12.10
C LYS A 295 -12.20 7.85 13.46
N ILE A 296 -11.68 6.85 14.20
CA ILE A 296 -10.99 7.08 15.47
C ILE A 296 -9.82 8.05 15.31
N ASN A 297 -9.51 8.77 16.38
CA ASN A 297 -8.36 9.67 16.47
C ASN A 297 -7.03 8.89 16.55
N THR A 298 -5.94 9.64 16.53
CA THR A 298 -4.58 9.09 16.61
C THR A 298 -4.16 8.70 18.03
N GLU A 299 -4.92 9.16 19.05
CA GLU A 299 -4.71 8.85 20.46
C GLU A 299 -5.24 7.47 20.89
#